data_4f8ee3f26715bf39816d934f0d14e362
#
_entry.id   4f8ee3f26715bf39816d934f0d14e362
#
_cell.length_a   1.000
_cell.length_b   1.000
_cell.length_c   1.000
_cell.angle_alpha   90.00
_cell.angle_beta   90.00
_cell.angle_gamma   90.00
#
_symmetry.space_group_name_H-M   'P 1'
#
loop_
_entity.id
_entity.type
_entity.pdbx_description
1 polymer ?
#
loop_
_entity_poly.entity_id
_entity_poly.type
_entity_poly.pdbx_seq_one_letter_code
_entity_poly.pdbx_strand_id
1 'polypeptide(L)'
;REFLNRMEDVDFVIPKSPKDESNELEYWRTRMVHGPLDFEQPPSLRIGLIDILAEVGGKKAEEALAEVLSTTGRGFEIAYAAKKLQRWIGKDAYRDEALGAAHELLAEPIDVANGNKFDAASRQYLFMVLEMYGDKTFVQTAQGQLINEEGRIDRSVLSYFEKIGDGSATDAVVQAMQSGQLRESDMREMARVAVQGVGKNDVQADSLFQDIMTSDQYSLDVKMETIRSMDNAEDLTNMDKNEQATVLQSRLALMDTIQLGDDDIMSWANEIYSGRVESKIQGRGFDDEKAYDSMHDSFRKINEQVRRESRGGNSGAEVNNQPTIIRGNPGD
;
A
#
# COMPACT_ATOMS: atom_id res chain seq x y z
N ARG A 1 -20.30 23.56 -10.25
CA ARG A 1 -20.15 22.10 -10.31
C ARG A 1 -21.17 21.45 -11.22
N GLU A 2 -22.47 21.58 -10.99
CA GLU A 2 -23.50 20.87 -11.73
C GLU A 2 -23.41 21.09 -13.25
N PHE A 3 -23.15 22.31 -13.71
CA PHE A 3 -23.00 22.61 -15.14
C PHE A 3 -21.75 21.95 -15.76
N LEU A 4 -20.59 22.03 -15.08
CA LEU A 4 -19.34 21.43 -15.56
C LEU A 4 -19.41 19.89 -15.54
N ASN A 5 -20.12 19.30 -14.59
CA ASN A 5 -20.28 17.84 -14.50
C ASN A 5 -21.21 17.27 -15.57
N ARG A 6 -22.08 18.09 -16.16
CA ARG A 6 -22.94 17.70 -17.30
C ARG A 6 -22.22 17.78 -18.64
N MET A 7 -21.06 18.44 -18.71
CA MET A 7 -20.28 18.49 -19.95
C MET A 7 -19.50 17.17 -20.10
N GLU A 8 -19.75 16.50 -21.20
CA GLU A 8 -18.97 15.34 -21.59
C GLU A 8 -17.50 15.73 -21.76
N ASP A 9 -16.60 14.87 -21.30
CA ASP A 9 -15.19 14.96 -21.67
C ASP A 9 -14.97 14.27 -23.03
N VAL A 10 -14.04 14.76 -23.80
CA VAL A 10 -13.68 14.16 -25.07
C VAL A 10 -12.38 13.39 -24.89
N ASP A 11 -12.47 12.09 -24.87
CA ASP A 11 -11.30 11.21 -24.80
C ASP A 11 -10.50 11.28 -26.10
N PHE A 12 -9.17 11.41 -25.98
CA PHE A 12 -8.27 11.40 -27.14
C PHE A 12 -7.91 9.98 -27.58
N VAL A 13 -8.26 8.98 -26.78
CA VAL A 13 -8.06 7.57 -27.11
C VAL A 13 -9.39 6.94 -27.41
N ILE A 14 -9.55 6.55 -28.68
CA ILE A 14 -10.67 5.74 -29.11
C ILE A 14 -10.22 4.27 -29.04
N PRO A 15 -10.82 3.45 -28.16
CA PRO A 15 -10.52 2.02 -28.11
C PRO A 15 -10.73 1.35 -29.45
N LYS A 16 -9.78 0.56 -29.91
CA LYS A 16 -9.87 -0.13 -31.20
C LYS A 16 -10.65 -1.43 -31.12
N SER A 17 -10.84 -1.95 -29.91
CA SER A 17 -11.53 -3.20 -29.66
C SER A 17 -12.12 -3.26 -28.24
N PRO A 18 -13.10 -4.15 -27.94
CA PRO A 18 -13.61 -4.34 -26.59
C PRO A 18 -12.53 -4.74 -25.55
N LYS A 19 -11.43 -5.34 -26.00
CA LYS A 19 -10.29 -5.64 -25.11
C LYS A 19 -9.53 -4.36 -24.75
N ASP A 20 -9.41 -3.43 -25.69
CA ASP A 20 -8.75 -2.15 -25.45
C ASP A 20 -9.56 -1.32 -24.45
N GLU A 21 -10.89 -1.35 -24.54
CA GLU A 21 -11.78 -0.68 -23.59
C GLU A 21 -11.61 -1.19 -22.16
N SER A 22 -11.45 -2.51 -21.96
CA SER A 22 -11.24 -3.09 -20.64
C SER A 22 -9.91 -2.70 -20.01
N ASN A 23 -8.91 -2.33 -20.80
CA ASN A 23 -7.56 -1.99 -20.37
C ASN A 23 -7.19 -0.51 -20.58
N GLU A 24 -8.17 0.37 -20.84
CA GLU A 24 -7.91 1.77 -21.13
C GLU A 24 -7.16 2.50 -19.99
N LEU A 25 -7.60 2.30 -18.74
CA LEU A 25 -6.93 2.90 -17.60
C LEU A 25 -5.51 2.34 -17.43
N GLU A 26 -5.32 1.04 -17.67
CA GLU A 26 -4.02 0.38 -17.68
C GLU A 26 -3.13 0.95 -18.79
N TYR A 27 -3.67 1.11 -19.99
CA TYR A 27 -2.98 1.74 -21.10
C TYR A 27 -2.46 3.14 -20.76
N TRP A 28 -3.29 3.98 -20.09
CA TRP A 28 -2.86 5.31 -19.67
C TRP A 28 -1.88 5.27 -18.52
N ARG A 29 -2.02 4.34 -17.58
CA ARG A 29 -1.05 4.15 -16.49
C ARG A 29 0.35 3.81 -17.00
N THR A 30 0.46 3.02 -18.05
CA THR A 30 1.75 2.67 -18.65
C THR A 30 2.42 3.85 -19.39
N ARG A 31 1.68 4.91 -19.68
CA ARG A 31 2.18 6.15 -20.29
C ARG A 31 2.45 7.28 -19.30
N MET A 32 2.34 7.02 -18.03
CA MET A 32 2.74 7.94 -16.98
C MET A 32 4.27 7.96 -16.87
N VAL A 33 4.89 9.13 -17.12
CA VAL A 33 6.36 9.25 -17.26
C VAL A 33 7.05 9.28 -15.90
N HIS A 34 6.50 10.00 -14.93
CA HIS A 34 7.13 10.24 -13.62
C HIS A 34 6.18 9.90 -12.46
N GLY A 35 5.26 8.97 -12.66
CA GLY A 35 4.31 8.52 -11.66
C GLY A 35 2.86 8.93 -11.94
N PRO A 36 1.94 8.65 -11.02
CA PRO A 36 0.52 8.96 -11.17
C PRO A 36 0.31 10.43 -11.51
N LEU A 37 -0.65 10.72 -12.37
CA LEU A 37 -1.01 12.07 -12.80
C LEU A 37 0.11 12.79 -13.61
N ASP A 38 0.95 12.06 -14.32
CA ASP A 38 2.00 12.63 -15.15
C ASP A 38 2.05 11.92 -16.50
N PHE A 39 1.38 12.48 -17.50
CA PHE A 39 1.20 11.88 -18.82
C PHE A 39 2.16 12.48 -19.83
N GLU A 40 2.66 11.66 -20.75
CA GLU A 40 3.37 12.12 -21.94
C GLU A 40 2.44 12.93 -22.87
N GLN A 41 1.18 12.53 -22.93
CA GLN A 41 0.12 13.23 -23.67
C GLN A 41 -1.16 13.21 -22.83
N PRO A 42 -1.93 14.30 -22.81
CA PRO A 42 -3.16 14.33 -22.03
C PRO A 42 -4.17 13.28 -22.54
N PRO A 43 -4.85 12.56 -21.61
CA PRO A 43 -5.79 11.51 -21.99
C PRO A 43 -7.10 12.04 -22.55
N SER A 44 -7.45 13.28 -22.23
CA SER A 44 -8.72 13.89 -22.65
C SER A 44 -8.59 15.39 -22.89
N LEU A 45 -9.62 15.97 -23.50
CA LEU A 45 -9.67 17.41 -23.79
C LEU A 45 -9.60 18.24 -22.50
N ARG A 46 -10.35 17.86 -21.47
CA ARG A 46 -10.37 18.60 -20.19
C ARG A 46 -9.02 18.58 -19.49
N ILE A 47 -8.35 17.43 -19.50
CA ILE A 47 -7.00 17.30 -18.97
C ILE A 47 -5.98 18.09 -19.80
N GLY A 48 -6.11 18.07 -21.11
CA GLY A 48 -5.28 18.90 -21.99
C GLY A 48 -5.47 20.40 -21.77
N LEU A 49 -6.68 20.84 -21.43
CA LEU A 49 -6.93 22.25 -21.06
C LEU A 49 -6.27 22.61 -19.73
N ILE A 50 -6.27 21.71 -18.73
CA ILE A 50 -5.54 21.89 -17.47
C ILE A 50 -4.03 22.01 -17.73
N ASP A 51 -3.47 21.18 -18.63
CA ASP A 51 -2.08 21.27 -19.03
C ASP A 51 -1.74 22.61 -19.66
N ILE A 52 -2.56 23.05 -20.61
CA ILE A 52 -2.38 24.35 -21.29
C ILE A 52 -2.42 25.50 -20.26
N LEU A 53 -3.36 25.49 -19.31
CA LEU A 53 -3.42 26.51 -18.27
C LEU A 53 -2.15 26.50 -17.40
N ALA A 54 -1.67 25.32 -17.00
CA ALA A 54 -0.45 25.19 -16.22
C ALA A 54 0.80 25.69 -17.00
N GLU A 55 0.87 25.47 -18.31
CA GLU A 55 2.00 25.91 -19.15
C GLU A 55 1.94 27.41 -19.50
N VAL A 56 0.74 27.94 -19.77
CA VAL A 56 0.55 29.38 -20.04
C VAL A 56 0.94 30.20 -18.81
N GLY A 57 0.60 29.70 -17.62
CA GLY A 57 0.97 30.34 -16.37
C GLY A 57 0.34 31.72 -16.15
N GLY A 58 0.80 32.39 -15.10
CA GLY A 58 0.33 33.72 -14.70
C GLY A 58 -0.99 33.67 -13.92
N LYS A 59 -1.33 34.80 -13.30
CA LYS A 59 -2.41 34.88 -12.31
C LYS A 59 -3.77 34.38 -12.81
N LYS A 60 -4.13 34.65 -14.07
CA LYS A 60 -5.41 34.20 -14.65
C LYS A 60 -5.48 32.68 -14.84
N ALA A 61 -4.36 32.05 -15.20
CA ALA A 61 -4.30 30.60 -15.34
C ALA A 61 -4.36 29.93 -13.97
N GLU A 62 -3.70 30.52 -12.98
CA GLU A 62 -3.77 30.09 -11.58
C GLU A 62 -5.21 30.14 -11.05
N GLU A 63 -5.89 31.28 -11.20
CA GLU A 63 -7.29 31.45 -10.81
C GLU A 63 -8.22 30.42 -11.51
N ALA A 64 -7.99 30.15 -12.80
CA ALA A 64 -8.75 29.15 -13.55
C ALA A 64 -8.50 27.71 -13.07
N LEU A 65 -7.26 27.35 -12.72
CA LEU A 65 -6.95 26.04 -12.12
C LEU A 65 -7.55 25.89 -10.72
N ALA A 66 -7.53 26.96 -9.93
CA ALA A 66 -8.18 26.99 -8.61
C ALA A 66 -9.71 26.85 -8.73
N GLU A 67 -10.32 27.46 -9.78
CA GLU A 67 -11.73 27.28 -10.06
C GLU A 67 -12.08 25.83 -10.41
N VAL A 68 -11.21 25.10 -11.11
CA VAL A 68 -11.41 23.65 -11.36
C VAL A 68 -11.54 22.89 -10.04
N LEU A 69 -10.66 23.16 -9.05
CA LEU A 69 -10.73 22.48 -7.73
C LEU A 69 -12.09 22.67 -7.06
N SER A 70 -12.67 23.88 -7.15
CA SER A 70 -13.91 24.21 -6.47
C SER A 70 -15.19 23.86 -7.25
N THR A 71 -15.09 23.59 -8.56
CA THR A 71 -16.27 23.47 -9.42
C THR A 71 -16.45 22.07 -10.04
N THR A 72 -15.39 21.30 -10.23
CA THR A 72 -15.51 19.95 -10.79
C THR A 72 -16.00 18.93 -9.76
N GLY A 73 -16.76 17.94 -10.22
CA GLY A 73 -17.09 16.73 -9.43
C GLY A 73 -16.22 15.52 -9.80
N ARG A 74 -15.19 15.72 -10.63
CA ARG A 74 -14.32 14.66 -11.12
C ARG A 74 -13.05 14.57 -10.27
N GLY A 75 -12.94 13.52 -9.46
CA GLY A 75 -11.80 13.36 -8.55
C GLY A 75 -10.45 13.34 -9.27
N PHE A 76 -10.39 12.81 -10.49
CA PHE A 76 -9.19 12.85 -11.32
C PHE A 76 -8.76 14.29 -11.65
N GLU A 77 -9.70 15.16 -12.06
CA GLU A 77 -9.40 16.55 -12.37
C GLU A 77 -8.90 17.34 -11.14
N ILE A 78 -9.50 17.08 -9.99
CA ILE A 78 -9.05 17.68 -8.71
C ILE A 78 -7.60 17.29 -8.43
N ALA A 79 -7.31 15.99 -8.46
CA ALA A 79 -5.95 15.51 -8.21
C ALA A 79 -4.94 16.07 -9.23
N TYR A 80 -5.33 16.14 -10.50
CA TYR A 80 -4.48 16.64 -11.57
C TYR A 80 -4.21 18.13 -11.44
N ALA A 81 -5.25 18.96 -11.25
CA ALA A 81 -5.12 20.39 -11.04
C ALA A 81 -4.32 20.72 -9.77
N ALA A 82 -4.58 20.02 -8.65
CA ALA A 82 -3.82 20.17 -7.42
C ALA A 82 -2.33 19.88 -7.66
N LYS A 83 -2.01 18.80 -8.37
CA LYS A 83 -0.61 18.45 -8.69
C LYS A 83 0.06 19.52 -9.57
N LYS A 84 -0.63 20.08 -10.56
CA LYS A 84 -0.10 21.16 -11.39
C LYS A 84 0.16 22.43 -10.58
N LEU A 85 -0.77 22.80 -9.70
CA LEU A 85 -0.63 23.96 -8.81
C LEU A 85 0.53 23.77 -7.83
N GLN A 86 0.67 22.56 -7.23
CA GLN A 86 1.81 22.26 -6.36
C GLN A 86 3.15 22.37 -7.08
N ARG A 87 3.25 21.86 -8.31
CA ARG A 87 4.49 21.95 -9.10
C ARG A 87 4.87 23.38 -9.46
N TRP A 88 3.88 24.21 -9.71
CA TRP A 88 4.10 25.57 -10.16
C TRP A 88 4.30 26.57 -9.02
N ILE A 89 3.51 26.48 -7.94
CA ILE A 89 3.48 27.46 -6.86
C ILE A 89 4.22 26.93 -5.62
N GLY A 90 4.05 25.65 -5.29
CA GLY A 90 4.65 24.99 -4.14
C GLY A 90 3.73 23.95 -3.51
N LYS A 91 4.30 23.11 -2.65
CA LYS A 91 3.64 21.91 -2.11
C LYS A 91 2.31 22.16 -1.37
N ASP A 92 2.12 23.33 -0.81
CA ASP A 92 0.91 23.68 -0.06
C ASP A 92 -0.06 24.58 -0.87
N ALA A 93 0.19 24.72 -2.20
CA ALA A 93 -0.66 25.55 -3.05
C ALA A 93 -2.10 25.03 -3.06
N TYR A 94 -3.05 25.92 -2.77
CA TYR A 94 -4.49 25.66 -2.77
C TYR A 94 -4.88 24.42 -1.96
N ARG A 95 -4.17 24.19 -0.84
CA ARG A 95 -4.39 23.05 0.05
C ARG A 95 -5.82 22.96 0.54
N ASP A 96 -6.35 24.06 1.07
CA ASP A 96 -7.67 24.05 1.69
C ASP A 96 -8.78 23.82 0.68
N GLU A 97 -8.66 24.40 -0.52
CA GLU A 97 -9.60 24.20 -1.61
C GLU A 97 -9.57 22.75 -2.14
N ALA A 98 -8.38 22.19 -2.34
CA ALA A 98 -8.23 20.83 -2.84
C ALA A 98 -8.72 19.80 -1.80
N LEU A 99 -8.35 19.97 -0.52
CA LEU A 99 -8.82 19.09 0.55
C LEU A 99 -10.31 19.22 0.78
N GLY A 100 -10.85 20.45 0.79
CA GLY A 100 -12.27 20.68 0.92
C GLY A 100 -13.08 19.99 -0.18
N ALA A 101 -12.63 20.07 -1.44
CA ALA A 101 -13.25 19.37 -2.55
C ALA A 101 -13.14 17.83 -2.43
N ALA A 102 -11.98 17.33 -1.98
CA ALA A 102 -11.79 15.90 -1.80
C ALA A 102 -12.68 15.35 -0.67
N HIS A 103 -12.75 16.02 0.48
CA HIS A 103 -13.61 15.64 1.60
C HIS A 103 -15.09 15.61 1.19
N GLU A 104 -15.56 16.66 0.51
CA GLU A 104 -16.94 16.77 0.06
C GLU A 104 -17.31 15.60 -0.85
N LEU A 105 -16.48 15.32 -1.87
CA LEU A 105 -16.77 14.26 -2.84
C LEU A 105 -16.54 12.84 -2.31
N LEU A 106 -15.70 12.67 -1.28
CA LEU A 106 -15.55 11.38 -0.57
C LEU A 106 -16.74 11.12 0.36
N ALA A 107 -17.33 12.18 0.95
CA ALA A 107 -18.52 12.06 1.78
C ALA A 107 -19.81 11.94 0.96
N GLU A 108 -19.93 12.71 -0.11
CA GLU A 108 -21.10 12.76 -1.01
C GLU A 108 -20.65 12.63 -2.47
N PRO A 109 -20.41 11.40 -2.95
CA PRO A 109 -19.99 11.17 -4.33
C PRO A 109 -20.99 11.70 -5.35
N ILE A 110 -20.51 12.41 -6.36
CA ILE A 110 -21.33 12.90 -7.46
C ILE A 110 -21.27 11.88 -8.60
N ASP A 111 -22.45 11.50 -9.11
CA ASP A 111 -22.53 10.71 -10.33
C ASP A 111 -22.25 11.63 -11.54
N VAL A 112 -21.18 11.33 -12.24
CA VAL A 112 -20.75 12.08 -13.43
C VAL A 112 -21.42 11.47 -14.64
N ALA A 113 -22.32 12.24 -15.27
CA ALA A 113 -22.99 11.82 -16.51
C ALA A 113 -21.95 11.53 -17.61
N ASN A 114 -22.09 10.36 -18.27
CA ASN A 114 -21.16 9.88 -19.31
C ASN A 114 -19.68 9.91 -18.85
N GLY A 115 -19.45 9.49 -17.58
CA GLY A 115 -18.10 9.40 -17.01
C GLY A 115 -17.23 8.40 -17.74
N ASN A 116 -15.95 8.73 -17.86
CA ASN A 116 -14.92 7.83 -18.38
C ASN A 116 -14.30 6.95 -17.26
N LYS A 117 -13.27 6.16 -17.58
CA LYS A 117 -12.61 5.28 -16.60
C LYS A 117 -11.85 6.02 -15.50
N PHE A 118 -11.41 7.25 -15.75
CA PHE A 118 -10.83 8.10 -14.71
C PHE A 118 -11.91 8.54 -13.71
N ASP A 119 -13.14 8.79 -14.18
CA ASP A 119 -14.28 9.08 -13.31
C ASP A 119 -14.68 7.85 -12.49
N ALA A 120 -14.65 6.65 -13.06
CA ALA A 120 -14.86 5.40 -12.34
C ALA A 120 -13.82 5.18 -11.23
N ALA A 121 -12.60 5.70 -11.38
CA ALA A 121 -11.55 5.68 -10.37
C ALA A 121 -11.52 6.95 -9.50
N SER A 122 -12.53 7.80 -9.54
CA SER A 122 -12.60 9.11 -8.88
C SER A 122 -12.20 9.02 -7.40
N ARG A 123 -12.74 8.04 -6.68
CA ARG A 123 -12.45 7.81 -5.26
C ARG A 123 -10.94 7.62 -5.00
N GLN A 124 -10.25 6.85 -5.82
CA GLN A 124 -8.81 6.65 -5.69
C GLN A 124 -8.03 7.96 -5.85
N TYR A 125 -8.42 8.79 -6.79
CA TYR A 125 -7.77 10.08 -7.02
C TYR A 125 -8.05 11.09 -5.90
N LEU A 126 -9.24 11.05 -5.29
CA LEU A 126 -9.57 11.87 -4.13
C LEU A 126 -8.71 11.49 -2.91
N PHE A 127 -8.53 10.20 -2.62
CA PHE A 127 -7.58 9.77 -1.59
C PHE A 127 -6.16 10.19 -1.92
N MET A 128 -5.75 10.15 -3.19
CA MET A 128 -4.44 10.65 -3.60
C MET A 128 -4.26 12.15 -3.32
N VAL A 129 -5.33 12.96 -3.38
CA VAL A 129 -5.28 14.37 -2.96
C VAL A 129 -4.99 14.46 -1.46
N LEU A 130 -5.64 13.65 -0.62
CA LEU A 130 -5.37 13.61 0.81
C LEU A 130 -3.89 13.22 1.09
N GLU A 131 -3.39 12.21 0.38
CA GLU A 131 -1.98 11.79 0.44
C GLU A 131 -1.01 12.90 0.04
N MET A 132 -1.28 13.59 -1.08
CA MET A 132 -0.43 14.67 -1.60
C MET A 132 -0.23 15.82 -0.62
N TYR A 133 -1.24 16.14 0.16
CA TYR A 133 -1.21 17.19 1.16
C TYR A 133 -0.93 16.67 2.59
N GLY A 134 -0.76 15.35 2.76
CA GLY A 134 -0.54 14.74 4.06
C GLY A 134 -1.68 15.03 5.03
N ASP A 135 -2.93 14.95 4.55
CA ASP A 135 -4.10 15.25 5.37
C ASP A 135 -4.41 14.12 6.33
N LYS A 136 -4.32 14.39 7.63
CA LYS A 136 -4.60 13.45 8.71
C LYS A 136 -6.02 13.58 9.26
N THR A 137 -6.73 14.64 8.89
CA THR A 137 -8.04 14.94 9.48
C THR A 137 -9.13 13.97 9.00
N PHE A 138 -8.92 13.33 7.87
CA PHE A 138 -9.88 12.39 7.28
C PHE A 138 -9.74 10.95 7.78
N VAL A 139 -8.69 10.62 8.57
CA VAL A 139 -8.40 9.25 9.04
C VAL A 139 -9.61 8.62 9.74
N GLN A 140 -10.24 9.34 10.66
CA GLN A 140 -11.38 8.82 11.41
C GLN A 140 -12.59 8.50 10.50
N THR A 141 -12.86 9.33 9.50
CA THR A 141 -13.91 9.07 8.50
C THR A 141 -13.55 7.89 7.61
N ALA A 142 -12.31 7.83 7.15
CA ALA A 142 -11.80 6.77 6.29
C ALA A 142 -11.79 5.40 6.99
N GLN A 143 -11.57 5.35 8.31
CA GLN A 143 -11.61 4.11 9.09
C GLN A 143 -12.91 3.35 8.91
N GLY A 144 -14.06 4.04 8.94
CA GLY A 144 -15.36 3.42 8.70
C GLY A 144 -15.58 2.90 7.27
N GLN A 145 -14.67 3.22 6.36
CA GLN A 145 -14.74 2.87 4.95
C GLN A 145 -13.64 1.86 4.53
N LEU A 146 -12.78 1.45 5.48
CA LEU A 146 -11.64 0.56 5.20
C LEU A 146 -12.09 -0.85 4.83
N ILE A 147 -13.15 -1.36 5.46
CA ILE A 147 -13.72 -2.68 5.18
C ILE A 147 -15.16 -2.47 4.72
N ASN A 148 -15.50 -3.01 3.56
CA ASN A 148 -16.87 -2.97 3.05
C ASN A 148 -17.76 -4.06 3.69
N GLU A 149 -19.06 -4.03 3.41
CA GLU A 149 -20.05 -4.99 3.93
C GLU A 149 -19.74 -6.46 3.57
N GLU A 150 -18.93 -6.67 2.51
CA GLU A 150 -18.51 -7.99 2.06
C GLU A 150 -17.22 -8.49 2.75
N GLY A 151 -16.63 -7.70 3.66
CA GLY A 151 -15.38 -8.00 4.36
C GLY A 151 -14.14 -7.81 3.49
N ARG A 152 -14.23 -7.05 2.38
CA ARG A 152 -13.08 -6.69 1.52
C ARG A 152 -12.52 -5.35 1.91
N ILE A 153 -11.21 -5.21 1.81
CA ILE A 153 -10.56 -3.91 2.00
C ILE A 153 -10.84 -2.95 0.83
N ASP A 154 -11.03 -1.68 1.17
CA ASP A 154 -10.91 -0.60 0.22
C ASP A 154 -9.43 -0.20 0.10
N ARG A 155 -8.82 -0.56 -1.03
CA ARG A 155 -7.40 -0.33 -1.28
C ARG A 155 -7.02 1.13 -1.36
N SER A 156 -7.96 2.01 -1.71
CA SER A 156 -7.70 3.46 -1.74
C SER A 156 -7.56 4.00 -0.33
N VAL A 157 -8.41 3.53 0.61
CA VAL A 157 -8.31 3.85 2.03
C VAL A 157 -7.03 3.30 2.64
N LEU A 158 -6.70 2.03 2.34
CA LEU A 158 -5.49 1.40 2.86
C LEU A 158 -4.22 2.11 2.37
N SER A 159 -4.15 2.48 1.07
CA SER A 159 -3.04 3.27 0.51
C SER A 159 -2.90 4.62 1.21
N TYR A 160 -4.02 5.29 1.46
CA TYR A 160 -4.03 6.54 2.19
C TYR A 160 -3.46 6.35 3.61
N PHE A 161 -3.87 5.32 4.36
CA PHE A 161 -3.33 5.04 5.69
C PHE A 161 -1.84 4.71 5.66
N GLU A 162 -1.40 3.93 4.68
CA GLU A 162 0.00 3.63 4.46
C GLU A 162 0.84 4.89 4.23
N LYS A 163 0.35 5.84 3.43
CA LYS A 163 1.06 7.08 3.09
C LYS A 163 1.05 8.11 4.22
N ILE A 164 -0.03 8.21 4.94
CA ILE A 164 -0.10 9.10 6.11
C ILE A 164 0.85 8.64 7.22
N GLY A 165 0.96 7.33 7.44
CA GLY A 165 1.98 6.70 8.29
C GLY A 165 2.01 7.23 9.74
N ASP A 166 0.88 7.70 10.27
CA ASP A 166 0.80 8.12 11.67
C ASP A 166 0.08 7.11 12.56
N GLY A 167 0.22 7.23 13.88
CA GLY A 167 -0.35 6.29 14.83
C GLY A 167 -1.86 6.11 14.68
N SER A 168 -2.61 7.17 14.31
CA SER A 168 -4.08 7.06 14.15
C SER A 168 -4.47 6.20 12.95
N ALA A 169 -3.71 6.25 11.86
CA ALA A 169 -3.90 5.38 10.70
C ALA A 169 -3.53 3.93 11.02
N THR A 170 -2.42 3.73 11.76
CA THR A 170 -2.02 2.40 12.24
C THR A 170 -3.08 1.81 13.16
N ASP A 171 -3.58 2.57 14.13
CA ASP A 171 -4.66 2.17 15.03
C ASP A 171 -5.92 1.73 14.27
N ALA A 172 -6.30 2.46 13.23
CA ALA A 172 -7.45 2.11 12.39
C ALA A 172 -7.26 0.76 11.69
N VAL A 173 -6.05 0.50 11.17
CA VAL A 173 -5.71 -0.77 10.51
C VAL A 173 -5.67 -1.92 11.52
N VAL A 174 -5.06 -1.72 12.70
CA VAL A 174 -5.03 -2.70 13.79
C VAL A 174 -6.45 -3.08 14.23
N GLN A 175 -7.31 -2.09 14.48
CA GLN A 175 -8.71 -2.33 14.87
C GLN A 175 -9.48 -3.09 13.78
N ALA A 176 -9.26 -2.76 12.51
CA ALA A 176 -9.87 -3.45 11.40
C ALA A 176 -9.45 -4.93 11.32
N MET A 177 -8.17 -5.23 11.54
CA MET A 177 -7.67 -6.62 11.59
C MET A 177 -8.28 -7.42 12.75
N GLN A 178 -8.45 -6.78 13.89
CA GLN A 178 -9.02 -7.41 15.09
C GLN A 178 -10.55 -7.54 15.06
N SER A 179 -11.24 -6.87 14.13
CA SER A 179 -12.71 -6.85 14.05
C SER A 179 -13.32 -8.21 13.69
N GLY A 180 -12.55 -9.12 13.11
CA GLY A 180 -13.03 -10.40 12.58
C GLY A 180 -13.92 -10.29 11.32
N GLN A 181 -14.04 -9.10 10.75
CA GLN A 181 -14.83 -8.86 9.54
C GLN A 181 -14.03 -9.03 8.25
N LEU A 182 -12.69 -9.00 8.37
CA LEU A 182 -11.78 -9.01 7.24
C LEU A 182 -11.67 -10.41 6.62
N ARG A 183 -11.65 -10.49 5.30
CA ARG A 183 -11.35 -11.75 4.60
C ARG A 183 -9.90 -12.16 4.80
N GLU A 184 -9.66 -13.46 4.92
CA GLU A 184 -8.32 -14.02 5.05
C GLU A 184 -7.40 -13.59 3.88
N SER A 185 -7.93 -13.53 2.65
CA SER A 185 -7.20 -13.07 1.47
C SER A 185 -6.63 -11.65 1.58
N ASP A 186 -7.28 -10.79 2.38
CA ASP A 186 -6.94 -9.39 2.53
C ASP A 186 -6.08 -9.14 3.80
N MET A 187 -6.02 -10.13 4.71
CA MET A 187 -5.30 -10.05 5.97
C MET A 187 -3.80 -9.77 5.78
N ARG A 188 -3.19 -10.37 4.75
CA ARG A 188 -1.77 -10.17 4.44
C ARG A 188 -1.44 -8.72 4.07
N GLU A 189 -2.28 -8.08 3.25
CA GLU A 189 -2.09 -6.68 2.83
C GLU A 189 -2.27 -5.73 4.01
N MET A 190 -3.25 -6.00 4.87
CA MET A 190 -3.49 -5.26 6.11
C MET A 190 -2.32 -5.40 7.10
N ALA A 191 -1.80 -6.61 7.32
CA ALA A 191 -0.68 -6.86 8.20
C ALA A 191 0.57 -6.07 7.77
N ARG A 192 0.85 -6.01 6.46
CA ARG A 192 1.96 -5.22 5.91
C ARG A 192 1.86 -3.74 6.28
N VAL A 193 0.66 -3.17 6.26
CA VAL A 193 0.47 -1.75 6.62
C VAL A 193 0.49 -1.56 8.14
N ALA A 194 -0.14 -2.46 8.90
CA ALA A 194 -0.17 -2.38 10.36
C ALA A 194 1.23 -2.38 10.98
N VAL A 195 2.14 -3.21 10.47
CA VAL A 195 3.50 -3.31 11.03
C VAL A 195 4.44 -2.16 10.64
N GLN A 196 4.01 -1.23 9.81
CA GLN A 196 4.80 -0.01 9.56
C GLN A 196 4.97 0.86 10.82
N GLY A 197 4.03 0.78 11.79
CA GLY A 197 4.12 1.42 13.10
C GLY A 197 5.16 0.79 14.02
N VAL A 198 5.56 -0.46 13.76
CA VAL A 198 6.48 -1.21 14.64
C VAL A 198 7.84 -0.52 14.75
N GLY A 199 8.28 -0.34 15.99
CA GLY A 199 9.53 0.34 16.32
C GLY A 199 9.45 1.87 16.29
N LYS A 200 8.28 2.46 15.97
CA LYS A 200 8.05 3.91 15.97
C LYS A 200 7.36 4.42 17.26
N ASN A 201 7.50 3.68 18.37
CA ASN A 201 6.80 3.92 19.63
C ASN A 201 5.27 3.75 19.54
N ASP A 202 4.81 2.93 18.62
CA ASP A 202 3.41 2.56 18.47
C ASP A 202 3.16 1.21 19.18
N VAL A 203 2.66 1.28 20.42
CA VAL A 203 2.45 0.10 21.27
C VAL A 203 1.42 -0.87 20.67
N GLN A 204 0.45 -0.38 19.91
CA GLN A 204 -0.56 -1.23 19.28
C GLN A 204 0.05 -2.01 18.11
N ALA A 205 0.86 -1.36 17.28
CA ALA A 205 1.60 -2.03 16.20
C ALA A 205 2.57 -3.09 16.73
N ASP A 206 3.32 -2.77 17.81
CA ASP A 206 4.24 -3.71 18.45
C ASP A 206 3.50 -4.92 19.02
N SER A 207 2.37 -4.70 19.69
CA SER A 207 1.54 -5.77 20.24
C SER A 207 0.91 -6.63 19.16
N LEU A 208 0.41 -6.01 18.06
CA LEU A 208 -0.15 -6.74 16.94
C LEU A 208 0.91 -7.59 16.24
N PHE A 209 2.13 -7.08 16.07
CA PHE A 209 3.22 -7.85 15.50
C PHE A 209 3.49 -9.12 16.33
N GLN A 210 3.58 -8.99 17.65
CA GLN A 210 3.76 -10.14 18.54
C GLN A 210 2.59 -11.13 18.44
N ASP A 211 1.35 -10.64 18.42
CA ASP A 211 0.16 -11.48 18.30
C ASP A 211 0.15 -12.24 16.95
N ILE A 212 0.41 -11.56 15.84
CA ILE A 212 0.49 -12.22 14.53
C ILE A 212 1.54 -13.32 14.53
N MET A 213 2.72 -13.05 15.07
CA MET A 213 3.83 -14.00 15.02
C MET A 213 3.61 -15.23 15.90
N THR A 214 2.92 -15.08 17.04
CA THR A 214 2.79 -16.15 18.06
C THR A 214 1.44 -16.86 18.03
N SER A 215 0.40 -16.25 17.47
CA SER A 215 -0.96 -16.83 17.45
C SER A 215 -1.16 -17.79 16.29
N ASP A 216 -1.87 -18.89 16.54
CA ASP A 216 -2.31 -19.85 15.49
C ASP A 216 -3.49 -19.34 14.66
N GLN A 217 -4.05 -18.16 14.98
CA GLN A 217 -5.14 -17.56 14.23
C GLN A 217 -4.69 -17.02 12.87
N TYR A 218 -3.42 -16.69 12.73
CA TYR A 218 -2.88 -16.13 11.49
C TYR A 218 -2.19 -17.21 10.65
N SER A 219 -2.51 -17.22 9.36
CA SER A 219 -1.89 -18.14 8.42
C SER A 219 -0.39 -17.86 8.25
N LEU A 220 0.34 -18.88 7.78
CA LEU A 220 1.77 -18.74 7.49
C LEU A 220 2.06 -17.58 6.54
N ASP A 221 1.22 -17.35 5.53
CA ASP A 221 1.37 -16.26 4.57
C ASP A 221 1.30 -14.88 5.24
N VAL A 222 0.40 -14.71 6.22
CA VAL A 222 0.30 -13.46 6.99
C VAL A 222 1.54 -13.27 7.86
N LYS A 223 1.98 -14.31 8.58
CA LYS A 223 3.20 -14.28 9.40
C LYS A 223 4.44 -13.95 8.57
N MET A 224 4.58 -14.59 7.39
CA MET A 224 5.69 -14.34 6.48
C MET A 224 5.71 -12.91 5.94
N GLU A 225 4.55 -12.35 5.56
CA GLU A 225 4.48 -10.96 5.11
C GLU A 225 4.78 -9.98 6.24
N THR A 226 4.29 -10.28 7.44
CA THR A 226 4.53 -9.49 8.65
C THR A 226 6.02 -9.39 8.95
N ILE A 227 6.73 -10.51 9.04
CA ILE A 227 8.16 -10.51 9.36
C ILE A 227 9.00 -9.92 8.23
N ARG A 228 8.63 -10.16 6.97
CA ARG A 228 9.25 -9.54 5.79
C ARG A 228 9.16 -8.02 5.84
N SER A 229 8.02 -7.48 6.30
CA SER A 229 7.80 -6.04 6.38
C SER A 229 8.67 -5.34 7.42
N MET A 230 9.25 -6.06 8.38
CA MET A 230 10.18 -5.51 9.37
C MET A 230 11.47 -4.98 8.75
N ASP A 231 11.90 -5.56 7.66
CA ASP A 231 13.08 -5.14 6.91
C ASP A 231 12.77 -4.00 5.91
N ASN A 232 11.49 -3.65 5.70
CA ASN A 232 11.11 -2.59 4.76
C ASN A 232 11.59 -1.23 5.27
N ALA A 233 12.38 -0.53 4.45
CA ALA A 233 12.88 0.80 4.74
C ALA A 233 12.14 1.91 3.98
N GLU A 234 11.19 1.57 3.10
CA GLU A 234 10.44 2.56 2.32
C GLU A 234 9.59 3.46 3.21
N ASP A 235 9.02 2.89 4.29
CA ASP A 235 8.26 3.61 5.31
C ASP A 235 9.13 4.51 6.21
N LEU A 236 10.44 4.44 6.08
CA LEU A 236 11.42 5.23 6.82
C LEU A 236 12.10 6.31 5.96
N THR A 237 11.77 6.40 4.67
CA THR A 237 12.48 7.29 3.73
C THR A 237 12.39 8.78 4.08
N ASN A 238 11.34 9.18 4.80
CA ASN A 238 11.13 10.57 5.25
C ASN A 238 11.83 10.91 6.57
N MET A 239 12.49 9.94 7.20
CA MET A 239 13.22 10.08 8.46
C MET A 239 14.72 10.33 8.20
N ASP A 240 15.38 11.01 9.13
CA ASP A 240 16.84 11.10 9.05
C ASP A 240 17.49 9.73 9.35
N LYS A 241 18.80 9.61 9.04
CA LYS A 241 19.52 8.33 9.19
C LYS A 241 19.57 7.82 10.64
N ASN A 242 19.59 8.70 11.63
CA ASN A 242 19.65 8.30 13.03
C ASN A 242 18.27 7.81 13.49
N GLU A 243 17.20 8.50 13.06
CA GLU A 243 15.82 8.05 13.30
C GLU A 243 15.55 6.70 12.65
N GLN A 244 15.96 6.52 11.37
CA GLN A 244 15.86 5.21 10.69
C GLN A 244 16.58 4.11 11.45
N ALA A 245 17.83 4.37 11.89
CA ALA A 245 18.60 3.40 12.67
C ALA A 245 17.91 3.06 14.00
N THR A 246 17.33 4.04 14.67
CA THR A 246 16.60 3.84 15.94
C THR A 246 15.37 2.95 15.73
N VAL A 247 14.57 3.20 14.70
CA VAL A 247 13.41 2.37 14.36
C VAL A 247 13.83 0.93 14.02
N LEU A 248 14.85 0.76 13.20
CA LEU A 248 15.37 -0.57 12.84
C LEU A 248 15.93 -1.31 14.06
N GLN A 249 16.60 -0.64 14.99
CA GLN A 249 17.06 -1.24 16.26
C GLN A 249 15.88 -1.69 17.12
N SER A 250 14.81 -0.90 17.19
CA SER A 250 13.60 -1.26 17.95
C SER A 250 12.89 -2.46 17.30
N ARG A 251 12.81 -2.51 15.97
CA ARG A 251 12.29 -3.67 15.22
C ARG A 251 13.11 -4.93 15.52
N LEU A 252 14.44 -4.84 15.42
CA LEU A 252 15.33 -5.96 15.71
C LEU A 252 15.16 -6.46 17.14
N ALA A 253 15.14 -5.56 18.13
CA ALA A 253 14.92 -5.92 19.52
C ALA A 253 13.58 -6.64 19.74
N LEU A 254 12.52 -6.21 19.03
CA LEU A 254 11.21 -6.86 19.11
C LEU A 254 11.27 -8.27 18.49
N MET A 255 11.91 -8.43 17.32
CA MET A 255 12.09 -9.72 16.65
C MET A 255 12.88 -10.71 17.52
N ASP A 256 13.89 -10.24 18.26
CA ASP A 256 14.71 -11.06 19.16
C ASP A 256 13.93 -11.55 20.41
N THR A 257 12.83 -10.89 20.75
CA THR A 257 12.00 -11.27 21.92
C THR A 257 10.90 -12.27 21.61
N ILE A 258 10.63 -12.54 20.32
CA ILE A 258 9.54 -13.42 19.91
C ILE A 258 9.86 -14.88 20.22
N GLN A 259 8.92 -15.54 20.91
CA GLN A 259 8.99 -16.97 21.15
C GLN A 259 8.16 -17.71 20.10
N LEU A 260 8.82 -18.22 19.07
CA LEU A 260 8.19 -18.90 17.93
C LEU A 260 7.91 -20.39 18.20
N GLY A 261 8.21 -20.90 19.42
CA GLY A 261 8.01 -22.29 19.77
C GLY A 261 8.81 -23.26 18.87
N ASP A 262 8.16 -24.35 18.48
CA ASP A 262 8.76 -25.40 17.64
C ASP A 262 8.49 -25.14 16.13
N ASP A 263 8.13 -23.89 15.73
CA ASP A 263 7.92 -23.53 14.33
C ASP A 263 9.27 -23.24 13.63
N ASP A 264 9.84 -24.27 13.03
CA ASP A 264 11.12 -24.20 12.33
C ASP A 264 11.12 -23.20 11.17
N ILE A 265 9.97 -23.04 10.47
CA ILE A 265 9.85 -22.12 9.32
C ILE A 265 9.90 -20.68 9.81
N MET A 266 9.12 -20.37 10.85
CA MET A 266 9.05 -19.02 11.37
C MET A 266 10.32 -18.64 12.13
N SER A 267 10.94 -19.58 12.85
CA SER A 267 12.22 -19.37 13.53
C SER A 267 13.32 -19.02 12.52
N TRP A 268 13.37 -19.76 11.43
CA TRP A 268 14.30 -19.49 10.33
C TRP A 268 13.99 -18.16 9.62
N ALA A 269 12.72 -17.86 9.32
CA ALA A 269 12.34 -16.57 8.72
C ALA A 269 12.77 -15.40 9.62
N ASN A 270 12.57 -15.55 10.94
CA ASN A 270 12.98 -14.55 11.92
C ASN A 270 14.50 -14.33 11.89
N GLU A 271 15.30 -15.39 11.83
CA GLU A 271 16.77 -15.29 11.74
C GLU A 271 17.22 -14.52 10.49
N ILE A 272 16.63 -14.83 9.33
CA ILE A 272 16.98 -14.15 8.07
C ILE A 272 16.60 -12.68 8.09
N TYR A 273 15.35 -12.35 8.45
CA TYR A 273 14.90 -10.97 8.44
C TYR A 273 15.55 -10.13 9.54
N SER A 274 15.85 -10.71 10.70
CA SER A 274 16.71 -10.08 11.74
C SER A 274 18.11 -9.76 11.19
N GLY A 275 18.73 -10.71 10.48
CA GLY A 275 20.02 -10.50 9.84
C GLY A 275 20.02 -9.39 8.78
N ARG A 276 18.92 -9.29 8.00
CA ARG A 276 18.73 -8.19 7.03
C ARG A 276 18.60 -6.84 7.72
N VAL A 277 17.77 -6.76 8.77
CA VAL A 277 17.61 -5.54 9.57
C VAL A 277 18.95 -5.12 10.20
N GLU A 278 19.68 -6.05 10.81
CA GLU A 278 21.00 -5.81 11.38
C GLU A 278 22.00 -5.30 10.33
N SER A 279 22.01 -5.90 9.14
CA SER A 279 22.87 -5.48 8.02
C SER A 279 22.56 -4.07 7.58
N LYS A 280 21.29 -3.66 7.53
CA LYS A 280 20.86 -2.29 7.24
C LYS A 280 21.34 -1.29 8.31
N ILE A 281 21.20 -1.64 9.59
CA ILE A 281 21.69 -0.82 10.71
C ILE A 281 23.19 -0.59 10.59
N GLN A 282 23.93 -1.61 10.17
CA GLN A 282 25.38 -1.55 10.02
C GLN A 282 25.84 -0.99 8.68
N GLY A 283 24.92 -0.64 7.76
CA GLY A 283 25.24 -0.16 6.42
C GLY A 283 25.97 -1.18 5.55
N ARG A 284 25.74 -2.49 5.81
CA ARG A 284 26.32 -3.61 5.07
C ARG A 284 25.30 -4.23 4.12
N GLY A 285 25.78 -4.90 3.06
CA GLY A 285 24.93 -5.81 2.28
C GLY A 285 24.62 -7.08 3.08
N PHE A 286 23.42 -7.64 2.88
CA PHE A 286 23.05 -8.95 3.39
C PHE A 286 23.28 -9.99 2.27
N ASP A 287 23.86 -11.13 2.64
CA ASP A 287 24.12 -12.23 1.71
C ASP A 287 22.91 -13.18 1.67
N ASP A 288 21.95 -12.83 0.82
CA ASP A 288 20.72 -13.59 0.66
C ASP A 288 21.00 -15.03 0.18
N GLU A 289 21.95 -15.23 -0.73
CA GLU A 289 22.26 -16.53 -1.30
C GLU A 289 22.77 -17.49 -0.21
N LYS A 290 23.70 -17.02 0.60
CA LYS A 290 24.21 -17.80 1.73
C LYS A 290 23.14 -18.09 2.78
N ALA A 291 22.22 -17.16 3.03
CA ALA A 291 21.13 -17.36 3.96
C ALA A 291 20.14 -18.41 3.45
N TYR A 292 19.79 -18.36 2.14
CA TYR A 292 18.94 -19.38 1.52
C TYR A 292 19.61 -20.77 1.43
N ASP A 293 20.90 -20.84 1.18
CA ASP A 293 21.65 -22.11 1.18
C ASP A 293 21.68 -22.74 2.59
N SER A 294 21.87 -21.94 3.63
CA SER A 294 21.78 -22.39 5.03
C SER A 294 20.41 -22.97 5.35
N MET A 295 19.34 -22.34 4.85
CA MET A 295 17.97 -22.84 4.98
C MET A 295 17.80 -24.20 4.29
N HIS A 296 18.21 -24.30 3.04
CA HIS A 296 18.11 -25.55 2.27
C HIS A 296 18.82 -26.70 2.96
N ASP A 297 19.96 -26.44 3.55
CA ASP A 297 20.70 -27.43 4.33
C ASP A 297 19.99 -27.81 5.63
N SER A 298 19.36 -26.83 6.30
CA SER A 298 18.58 -27.08 7.52
C SER A 298 17.33 -27.90 7.22
N PHE A 299 16.53 -27.53 6.21
CA PHE A 299 15.38 -28.31 5.78
C PHE A 299 15.74 -29.72 5.31
N ARG A 300 16.88 -29.87 4.64
CA ARG A 300 17.37 -31.20 4.24
C ARG A 300 17.68 -32.06 5.47
N LYS A 301 18.35 -31.50 6.47
CA LYS A 301 18.67 -32.20 7.74
C LYS A 301 17.40 -32.60 8.49
N ILE A 302 16.44 -31.69 8.62
CA ILE A 302 15.14 -31.95 9.28
C ILE A 302 14.41 -33.08 8.54
N ASN A 303 14.30 -33.01 7.22
CA ASN A 303 13.65 -34.05 6.42
C ASN A 303 14.38 -35.40 6.50
N GLU A 304 15.71 -35.41 6.61
CA GLU A 304 16.49 -36.62 6.82
C GLU A 304 16.26 -37.21 8.22
N GLN A 305 16.14 -36.34 9.25
CA GLN A 305 15.84 -36.76 10.60
C GLN A 305 14.44 -37.35 10.72
N VAL A 306 13.42 -36.68 10.19
CA VAL A 306 12.03 -37.18 10.14
C VAL A 306 11.96 -38.52 9.40
N ARG A 307 12.70 -38.67 8.28
CA ARG A 307 12.79 -39.96 7.57
C ARG A 307 13.51 -41.05 8.38
N ARG A 308 14.49 -40.72 9.20
CA ARG A 308 15.17 -41.69 10.07
C ARG A 308 14.25 -42.14 11.21
N GLU A 309 13.55 -41.20 11.84
CA GLU A 309 12.59 -41.47 12.91
C GLU A 309 11.39 -42.29 12.42
N SER A 310 10.85 -41.99 11.25
CA SER A 310 9.77 -42.78 10.62
C SER A 310 10.23 -44.18 10.13
N ARG A 311 11.55 -44.39 9.90
CA ARG A 311 12.09 -45.69 9.55
C ARG A 311 12.53 -46.50 10.77
N GLY A 312 12.76 -45.83 11.91
CA GLY A 312 13.13 -46.50 13.17
C GLY A 312 11.94 -46.95 14.03
N GLY A 313 10.73 -46.45 13.77
CA GLY A 313 9.47 -46.86 14.39
C GLY A 313 8.73 -47.83 13.47
N ASN A 314 8.74 -49.08 13.83
CA ASN A 314 8.23 -50.22 13.11
C ASN A 314 6.74 -50.06 12.72
N SER A 315 6.44 -50.38 11.44
CA SER A 315 5.15 -50.82 10.91
C SER A 315 3.96 -49.87 10.81
N GLY A 316 3.65 -49.47 9.58
CA GLY A 316 2.33 -49.46 9.05
C GLY A 316 1.48 -48.21 9.20
N ALA A 317 1.81 -47.17 8.45
CA ALA A 317 0.83 -46.31 7.77
C ALA A 317 1.56 -45.43 6.76
N GLU A 318 1.30 -45.66 5.49
CA GLU A 318 1.68 -44.74 4.42
C GLU A 318 0.86 -43.44 4.59
N VAL A 319 1.50 -42.40 5.09
CA VAL A 319 0.94 -41.04 5.01
C VAL A 319 1.63 -40.34 3.83
N ASN A 320 0.87 -40.24 2.75
CA ASN A 320 1.28 -39.56 1.53
C ASN A 320 1.07 -38.04 1.71
N ASN A 321 2.00 -37.38 2.39
CA ASN A 321 2.05 -35.94 2.49
C ASN A 321 3.28 -35.42 1.72
N GLN A 322 3.08 -35.10 0.45
CA GLN A 322 4.03 -34.28 -0.28
C GLN A 322 3.72 -32.80 0.03
N PRO A 323 4.65 -32.04 0.59
CA PRO A 323 4.49 -30.60 0.69
C PRO A 323 4.54 -29.99 -0.73
N THR A 324 3.52 -29.25 -1.08
CA THR A 324 3.47 -28.48 -2.33
C THR A 324 4.44 -27.31 -2.20
N ILE A 325 5.59 -27.42 -2.82
CA ILE A 325 6.55 -26.30 -2.90
C ILE A 325 6.00 -25.30 -3.90
N ILE A 326 5.49 -24.19 -3.42
CA ILE A 326 5.16 -23.02 -4.24
C ILE A 326 6.49 -22.36 -4.63
N ARG A 327 6.94 -22.62 -5.84
CA ARG A 327 8.06 -21.88 -6.44
C ARG A 327 7.56 -20.48 -6.78
N GLY A 328 7.89 -19.50 -5.95
CA GLY A 328 7.85 -18.10 -6.32
C GLY A 328 8.87 -17.87 -7.43
N ASN A 329 8.42 -17.33 -8.55
CA ASN A 329 9.28 -16.93 -9.65
C ASN A 329 10.05 -15.66 -9.22
N PRO A 330 11.37 -15.61 -9.30
CA PRO A 330 12.12 -14.39 -9.04
C PRO A 330 12.11 -13.54 -10.31
N GLY A 331 11.15 -12.66 -10.44
CA GLY A 331 11.07 -11.70 -11.54
C GLY A 331 9.63 -11.40 -11.94
N ASP A 332 9.04 -10.47 -11.20
CA ASP A 332 8.08 -9.47 -11.70
C ASP A 332 7.98 -8.35 -10.64
#